data_aedbe0b0c190359dc36e23074fb5ee40
#
_entry.id   aedbe0b0c190359dc36e23074fb5ee40
#
_cell.length_a   1.000
_cell.length_b   1.000
_cell.length_c   1.000
_cell.angle_alpha   90.00
_cell.angle_beta   90.00
_cell.angle_gamma   90.00
#
_symmetry.space_group_name_H-M   'P 1'
#
loop_
_entity.id
_entity.type
_entity.pdbx_description
1 polymer ?
#
loop_
_entity_poly.entity_id
_entity_poly.type
_entity_poly.pdbx_seq_one_letter_code
_entity_poly.pdbx_strand_id
1 'polypeptide(L)'
;MADFAQTSPVTTLHDLGTVDSDELEERLVAAAREYRMGLILPVTDSAMRGDPFLRIMEQLEQTEFIDTVCIVLNRAPNREDYEEAHRRTFALGSKAHLLWLDGPHCTSLINELVDADFPLDTPGKGRAVWLAFGYLL
;
A
#
# COMPACT_ATOMS: atom_id res chain seq x y z
N MET A 1 -10.29 22.19 -20.72
CA MET A 1 -11.11 21.40 -19.76
C MET A 1 -11.48 20.12 -20.48
N ALA A 2 -10.86 19.00 -20.10
CA ALA A 2 -11.17 17.72 -20.75
C ALA A 2 -12.43 17.17 -20.09
N ASP A 3 -13.50 17.11 -20.88
CA ASP A 3 -14.77 16.53 -20.47
C ASP A 3 -14.64 15.02 -20.62
N PHE A 4 -14.41 14.33 -19.52
CA PHE A 4 -14.40 12.87 -19.51
C PHE A 4 -15.85 12.37 -19.50
N ALA A 5 -16.38 12.08 -20.67
CA ALA A 5 -17.65 11.38 -20.78
C ALA A 5 -17.47 9.94 -20.26
N GLN A 6 -17.89 9.68 -19.04
CA GLN A 6 -17.92 8.34 -18.48
C GLN A 6 -19.18 7.62 -18.95
N THR A 7 -19.00 6.52 -19.66
CA THR A 7 -20.10 5.71 -20.22
C THR A 7 -20.58 4.59 -19.29
N SER A 8 -19.99 4.46 -18.10
CA SER A 8 -20.39 3.48 -17.09
C SER A 8 -21.09 4.15 -15.89
N PRO A 9 -21.90 3.43 -15.13
CA PRO A 9 -22.50 3.98 -13.90
C PRO A 9 -21.39 4.42 -12.95
N VAL A 10 -21.28 5.72 -12.74
CA VAL A 10 -20.34 6.29 -11.77
C VAL A 10 -21.02 6.28 -10.43
N THR A 11 -20.47 5.49 -9.50
CA THR A 11 -20.83 5.66 -8.10
C THR A 11 -20.17 6.94 -7.62
N THR A 12 -20.94 8.01 -7.55
CA THR A 12 -20.47 9.25 -6.94
C THR A 12 -20.39 9.00 -5.44
N LEU A 13 -19.17 9.03 -4.91
CA LEU A 13 -18.96 9.04 -3.45
C LEU A 13 -19.41 10.41 -2.94
N HIS A 14 -20.69 10.53 -2.64
CA HIS A 14 -21.25 11.70 -2.00
C HIS A 14 -21.14 11.53 -0.50
N ASP A 15 -20.57 12.54 0.13
CA ASP A 15 -20.64 12.78 1.56
C ASP A 15 -20.43 11.56 2.46
N LEU A 16 -19.17 11.14 2.55
CA LEU A 16 -18.74 10.11 3.51
C LEU A 16 -19.03 10.49 4.97
N GLY A 17 -19.40 11.76 5.24
CA GLY A 17 -19.72 12.25 6.57
C GLY A 17 -21.11 11.83 7.09
N THR A 18 -21.97 11.28 6.24
CA THR A 18 -23.31 10.80 6.65
C THR A 18 -23.38 9.29 6.88
N VAL A 19 -22.30 8.56 6.59
CA VAL A 19 -22.24 7.12 6.87
C VAL A 19 -21.88 6.92 8.35
N ASP A 20 -22.66 6.14 9.05
CA ASP A 20 -22.28 5.66 10.38
C ASP A 20 -21.04 4.78 10.24
N SER A 21 -19.89 5.31 10.70
CA SER A 21 -18.60 4.65 10.59
C SER A 21 -18.59 3.31 11.30
N ASP A 22 -19.31 3.20 12.42
CA ASP A 22 -19.32 2.00 13.24
C ASP A 22 -20.12 0.89 12.52
N GLU A 23 -21.27 1.21 11.92
CA GLU A 23 -22.04 0.26 11.09
C GLU A 23 -21.22 -0.19 9.87
N LEU A 24 -20.49 0.72 9.23
CA LEU A 24 -19.65 0.37 8.09
C LEU A 24 -18.51 -0.56 8.49
N GLU A 25 -17.86 -0.29 9.62
CA GLU A 25 -16.78 -1.12 10.13
C GLU A 25 -17.26 -2.52 10.50
N GLU A 26 -18.40 -2.65 11.18
CA GLU A 26 -19.01 -3.95 11.46
C GLU A 26 -19.29 -4.77 10.19
N ARG A 27 -19.78 -4.12 9.14
CA ARG A 27 -20.01 -4.76 7.82
C ARG A 27 -18.70 -5.18 7.15
N LEU A 28 -17.64 -4.38 7.25
CA LEU A 28 -16.32 -4.73 6.72
C LEU A 28 -15.69 -5.89 7.48
N VAL A 29 -15.78 -5.91 8.81
CA VAL A 29 -15.33 -7.02 9.65
C VAL A 29 -16.10 -8.31 9.29
N ALA A 30 -17.40 -8.22 9.06
CA ALA A 30 -18.20 -9.38 8.62
C ALA A 30 -17.75 -9.88 7.24
N ALA A 31 -17.52 -8.99 6.28
CA ALA A 31 -17.05 -9.33 4.94
C ALA A 31 -15.63 -9.93 4.95
N ALA A 32 -14.76 -9.46 5.83
CA ALA A 32 -13.39 -9.96 5.97
C ALA A 32 -13.30 -11.43 6.42
N ARG A 33 -14.37 -11.97 6.98
CA ARG A 33 -14.47 -13.41 7.31
C ARG A 33 -14.57 -14.30 6.07
N GLU A 34 -15.11 -13.77 4.99
CA GLU A 34 -15.28 -14.48 3.71
C GLU A 34 -14.19 -14.09 2.69
N TYR A 35 -13.78 -12.84 2.70
CA TYR A 35 -12.85 -12.27 1.73
C TYR A 35 -11.66 -11.64 2.44
N ARG A 36 -10.46 -12.17 2.20
CA ARG A 36 -9.24 -11.57 2.73
C ARG A 36 -9.01 -10.21 2.10
N MET A 37 -8.82 -9.19 2.93
CA MET A 37 -8.59 -7.81 2.50
C MET A 37 -7.14 -7.44 2.73
N GLY A 38 -6.50 -6.97 1.65
CA GLY A 38 -5.14 -6.44 1.69
C GLY A 38 -5.10 -4.96 1.34
N LEU A 39 -4.20 -4.22 1.97
CA LEU A 39 -3.91 -2.82 1.68
C LEU A 39 -2.51 -2.70 1.07
N ILE A 40 -2.39 -2.04 -0.08
CA ILE A 40 -1.10 -1.66 -0.65
C ILE A 40 -0.84 -0.19 -0.34
N LEU A 41 0.25 0.10 0.35
CA LEU A 41 0.64 1.43 0.80
C LEU A 41 2.00 1.82 0.20
N PRO A 42 2.05 2.43 -1.00
CA PRO A 42 3.28 2.98 -1.54
C PRO A 42 3.72 4.21 -0.75
N VAL A 43 4.96 4.21 -0.27
CA VAL A 43 5.51 5.30 0.55
C VAL A 43 6.95 5.61 0.13
N THR A 44 7.32 6.88 0.18
CA THR A 44 8.74 7.28 0.05
C THR A 44 9.40 7.36 1.43
N ASP A 45 10.74 7.27 1.50
CA ASP A 45 11.46 7.44 2.76
C ASP A 45 11.07 8.75 3.46
N SER A 46 11.00 9.86 2.76
CA SER A 46 10.63 11.15 3.34
C SER A 46 9.20 11.17 3.91
N ALA A 47 8.24 10.53 3.24
CA ALA A 47 6.86 10.43 3.72
C ALA A 47 6.76 9.47 4.91
N MET A 48 7.50 8.37 4.89
CA MET A 48 7.56 7.39 5.97
C MET A 48 8.09 8.00 7.27
N ARG A 49 9.02 8.98 7.19
CA ARG A 49 9.56 9.69 8.36
C ARG A 49 8.61 10.72 8.96
N GLY A 50 7.56 11.11 8.26
CA GLY A 50 6.59 12.12 8.72
C GLY A 50 5.58 11.59 9.75
N ASP A 51 5.04 12.50 10.58
CA ASP A 51 3.99 12.18 11.54
C ASP A 51 2.72 11.57 10.93
N PRO A 52 2.28 11.96 9.71
CA PRO A 52 1.11 11.33 9.10
C PRO A 52 1.25 9.82 8.92
N PHE A 53 2.46 9.34 8.63
CA PHE A 53 2.71 7.91 8.49
C PHE A 53 2.50 7.17 9.80
N LEU A 54 2.96 7.70 10.92
CA LEU A 54 2.77 7.09 12.23
C LEU A 54 1.29 6.98 12.58
N ARG A 55 0.50 8.02 12.30
CA ARG A 55 -0.96 8.00 12.51
C ARG A 55 -1.65 6.94 11.66
N ILE A 56 -1.19 6.74 10.42
CA ILE A 56 -1.70 5.66 9.55
C ILE A 56 -1.37 4.29 10.18
N MET A 57 -0.16 4.09 10.70
CA MET A 57 0.21 2.84 11.36
C MET A 57 -0.65 2.56 12.59
N GLU A 58 -0.89 3.57 13.43
CA GLU A 58 -1.77 3.47 14.60
C GLU A 58 -3.21 3.07 14.21
N GLN A 59 -3.75 3.67 13.15
CA GLN A 59 -5.08 3.32 12.65
C GLN A 59 -5.13 1.89 12.09
N LEU A 60 -4.11 1.50 11.33
CA LEU A 60 -4.03 0.15 10.74
C LEU A 60 -3.82 -0.95 11.79
N GLU A 61 -3.14 -0.64 12.89
CA GLU A 61 -3.01 -1.56 14.02
C GLU A 61 -4.37 -1.91 14.61
N GLN A 62 -5.27 -0.93 14.72
CA GLN A 62 -6.61 -1.08 15.28
C GLN A 62 -7.63 -1.65 14.28
N THR A 63 -7.33 -1.64 12.98
CA THR A 63 -8.25 -2.08 11.93
C THR A 63 -8.33 -3.60 11.86
N GLU A 64 -9.48 -4.19 12.14
CA GLU A 64 -9.65 -5.64 12.20
C GLU A 64 -9.94 -6.29 10.84
N PHE A 65 -10.52 -5.55 9.89
CA PHE A 65 -10.93 -6.10 8.60
C PHE A 65 -9.81 -6.15 7.55
N ILE A 66 -8.62 -5.61 7.84
CA ILE A 66 -7.44 -5.71 6.96
C ILE A 66 -6.51 -6.81 7.48
N ASP A 67 -6.33 -7.86 6.69
CA ASP A 67 -5.45 -8.99 7.03
C ASP A 67 -3.98 -8.69 6.74
N THR A 68 -3.73 -7.96 5.67
CA THR A 68 -2.37 -7.76 5.14
C THR A 68 -2.16 -6.31 4.73
N VAL A 69 -1.05 -5.72 5.14
CA VAL A 69 -0.62 -4.38 4.74
C VAL A 69 0.73 -4.49 4.03
N CYS A 70 0.74 -4.35 2.72
CA CYS A 70 1.95 -4.32 1.92
C CYS A 70 2.46 -2.88 1.80
N ILE A 71 3.47 -2.54 2.58
CA ILE A 71 4.12 -1.24 2.58
C ILE A 71 5.24 -1.28 1.55
N VAL A 72 5.14 -0.44 0.52
CA VAL A 72 6.09 -0.42 -0.59
C VAL A 72 7.00 0.80 -0.47
N LEU A 73 8.18 0.58 0.07
CA LEU A 73 9.16 1.63 0.34
C LEU A 73 9.94 1.99 -0.93
N ASN A 74 9.84 3.26 -1.32
CA ASN A 74 10.53 3.85 -2.45
C ASN A 74 11.46 4.98 -2.01
N ARG A 75 12.45 5.31 -2.85
CA ARG A 75 13.42 6.40 -2.62
C ARG A 75 14.10 6.27 -1.26
N ALA A 76 14.47 5.05 -0.94
CA ALA A 76 15.16 4.64 0.27
C ALA A 76 16.43 3.86 -0.12
N PRO A 77 17.47 4.55 -0.63
CA PRO A 77 18.64 3.88 -1.21
C PRO A 77 19.52 3.18 -0.18
N ASN A 78 19.38 3.54 1.10
CA ASN A 78 20.26 3.04 2.14
C ASN A 78 19.57 1.98 3.00
N ARG A 79 20.37 1.09 3.56
CA ARG A 79 19.88 0.06 4.46
C ARG A 79 19.27 0.65 5.74
N GLU A 80 19.82 1.75 6.23
CA GLU A 80 19.30 2.48 7.40
C GLU A 80 17.87 2.97 7.18
N ASP A 81 17.52 3.38 5.95
CA ASP A 81 16.17 3.81 5.60
C ASP A 81 15.18 2.64 5.69
N TYR A 82 15.61 1.46 5.22
CA TYR A 82 14.82 0.23 5.35
C TYR A 82 14.66 -0.18 6.82
N GLU A 83 15.71 -0.13 7.61
CA GLU A 83 15.67 -0.46 9.04
C GLU A 83 14.78 0.50 9.83
N GLU A 84 14.78 1.79 9.47
CA GLU A 84 13.85 2.77 10.04
C GLU A 84 12.39 2.45 9.65
N ALA A 85 12.12 2.14 8.39
CA ALA A 85 10.80 1.74 7.94
C ALA A 85 10.33 0.48 8.69
N HIS A 86 11.19 -0.50 8.87
CA HIS A 86 10.89 -1.72 9.62
C HIS A 86 10.52 -1.41 11.08
N ARG A 87 11.26 -0.50 11.75
CA ARG A 87 10.93 -0.08 13.12
C ARG A 87 9.56 0.59 13.20
N ARG A 88 9.24 1.48 12.25
CA ARG A 88 7.98 2.24 12.24
C ARG A 88 6.75 1.39 11.92
N THR A 89 6.94 0.28 11.23
CA THR A 89 5.87 -0.65 10.87
C THR A 89 5.73 -1.82 11.84
N PHE A 90 6.61 -1.91 12.83
CA PHE A 90 6.71 -3.04 13.76
C PHE A 90 5.41 -3.31 14.54
N ALA A 91 4.65 -2.27 14.88
CA ALA A 91 3.38 -2.39 15.62
C ALA A 91 2.34 -3.22 14.87
N LEU A 92 2.37 -3.23 13.53
CA LEU A 92 1.45 -4.04 12.71
C LEU A 92 1.74 -5.55 12.81
N GLY A 93 2.88 -5.96 13.36
CA GLY A 93 3.24 -7.36 13.54
C GLY A 93 3.19 -8.15 12.24
N SER A 94 2.51 -9.31 12.26
CA SER A 94 2.41 -10.21 11.09
C SER A 94 1.54 -9.65 9.95
N LYS A 95 0.76 -8.59 10.17
CA LYS A 95 0.03 -7.90 9.09
C LYS A 95 0.95 -7.18 8.12
N ALA A 96 2.12 -6.69 8.58
CA ALA A 96 3.01 -5.86 7.79
C ALA A 96 3.91 -6.68 6.90
N HIS A 97 3.89 -6.36 5.62
CA HIS A 97 4.86 -6.80 4.63
C HIS A 97 5.58 -5.57 4.08
N LEU A 98 6.87 -5.46 4.34
CA LEU A 98 7.68 -4.33 3.89
C LEU A 98 8.46 -4.71 2.63
N LEU A 99 8.07 -4.13 1.50
CA LEU A 99 8.70 -4.32 0.21
C LEU A 99 9.65 -3.14 -0.07
N TRP A 100 10.96 -3.39 -0.02
CA TRP A 100 11.98 -2.37 -0.24
C TRP A 100 12.43 -2.36 -1.70
N LEU A 101 11.92 -1.40 -2.50
CA LEU A 101 12.16 -1.38 -3.95
C LEU A 101 13.59 -1.03 -4.34
N ASP A 102 14.29 -0.22 -3.54
CA ASP A 102 15.69 0.14 -3.78
C ASP A 102 16.66 -0.89 -3.17
N GLY A 103 16.12 -1.90 -2.50
CA GLY A 103 16.91 -2.98 -1.93
C GLY A 103 17.43 -3.98 -2.98
N PRO A 104 18.49 -4.72 -2.67
CA PRO A 104 19.19 -5.55 -3.65
C PRO A 104 18.29 -6.61 -4.31
N HIS A 105 17.39 -7.23 -3.55
CA HIS A 105 16.49 -8.26 -4.09
C HIS A 105 15.45 -7.68 -5.06
N CYS A 106 14.80 -6.57 -4.69
CA CYS A 106 13.84 -5.92 -5.58
C CYS A 106 14.51 -5.32 -6.81
N THR A 107 15.70 -4.73 -6.65
CA THR A 107 16.47 -4.19 -7.78
C THR A 107 16.86 -5.30 -8.76
N SER A 108 17.31 -6.47 -8.28
CA SER A 108 17.61 -7.62 -9.14
C SER A 108 16.38 -8.08 -9.91
N LEU A 109 15.25 -8.27 -9.23
CA LEU A 109 13.98 -8.67 -9.85
C LEU A 109 13.50 -7.65 -10.89
N ILE A 110 13.58 -6.35 -10.58
CA ILE A 110 13.19 -5.30 -11.52
C ILE A 110 14.04 -5.37 -12.79
N ASN A 111 15.34 -5.54 -12.66
CA ASN A 111 16.24 -5.66 -13.81
C ASN A 111 15.91 -6.90 -14.66
N GLU A 112 15.66 -8.04 -14.04
CA GLU A 112 15.25 -9.26 -14.75
C GLU A 112 13.93 -9.07 -15.52
N LEU A 113 12.96 -8.35 -14.91
CA LEU A 113 11.69 -8.04 -15.56
C LEU A 113 11.85 -7.05 -16.72
N VAL A 114 12.71 -6.03 -16.56
CA VAL A 114 13.04 -5.08 -17.63
C VAL A 114 13.73 -5.80 -18.80
N ASP A 115 14.65 -6.71 -18.52
CA ASP A 115 15.33 -7.52 -19.52
C ASP A 115 14.34 -8.49 -20.26
N ALA A 116 13.20 -8.79 -19.63
CA ALA A 116 12.10 -9.54 -20.21
C ALA A 116 11.00 -8.65 -20.84
N ASP A 117 11.35 -7.43 -21.21
CA ASP A 117 10.49 -6.44 -21.89
C ASP A 117 9.28 -5.92 -21.05
N PHE A 118 9.30 -6.07 -19.72
CA PHE A 118 8.31 -5.38 -18.88
C PHE A 118 8.67 -3.91 -18.70
N PRO A 119 7.71 -2.96 -18.86
CA PRO A 119 7.98 -1.52 -18.78
C PRO A 119 8.13 -1.02 -17.33
N LEU A 120 9.12 -1.54 -16.60
CA LEU A 120 9.37 -1.26 -15.19
C LEU A 120 10.62 -0.41 -14.94
N ASP A 121 11.25 0.09 -16.00
CA ASP A 121 12.44 0.94 -15.98
C ASP A 121 12.21 2.29 -15.29
N THR A 122 11.00 2.82 -15.39
CA THR A 122 10.65 4.13 -14.81
C THR A 122 10.16 4.00 -13.36
N PRO A 123 10.89 4.54 -12.37
CA PRO A 123 10.45 4.58 -10.99
C PRO A 123 9.16 5.38 -10.80
N GLY A 124 8.22 4.85 -10.01
CA GLY A 124 6.97 5.57 -9.74
C GLY A 124 5.98 4.74 -8.91
N LYS A 125 4.86 5.39 -8.57
CA LYS A 125 3.79 4.74 -7.81
C LYS A 125 3.21 3.53 -8.56
N GLY A 126 3.05 3.64 -9.88
CA GLY A 126 2.52 2.54 -10.70
C GLY A 126 3.40 1.29 -10.61
N ARG A 127 4.72 1.43 -10.77
CA ARG A 127 5.68 0.32 -10.60
C ARG A 127 5.58 -0.29 -9.20
N ALA A 128 5.51 0.55 -8.17
CA ALA A 128 5.41 0.09 -6.79
C ALA A 128 4.15 -0.74 -6.54
N VAL A 129 3.00 -0.26 -7.00
CA VAL A 129 1.72 -0.96 -6.87
C VAL A 129 1.73 -2.26 -7.67
N TRP A 130 2.26 -2.25 -8.90
CA TRP A 130 2.34 -3.44 -9.74
C TRP A 130 3.17 -4.55 -9.09
N LEU A 131 4.35 -4.21 -8.56
CA LEU A 131 5.21 -5.17 -7.84
C LEU A 131 4.55 -5.70 -6.56
N ALA A 132 3.82 -4.83 -5.83
CA ALA A 132 3.09 -5.26 -4.65
C ALA A 132 1.95 -6.25 -4.99
N PHE A 133 1.25 -6.06 -6.09
CA PHE A 133 0.28 -7.05 -6.58
C PHE A 133 0.94 -8.40 -6.87
N GLY A 134 2.07 -8.40 -7.58
CA GLY A 134 2.81 -9.63 -7.85
C GLY A 134 3.35 -10.32 -6.60
N TYR A 135 3.60 -9.56 -5.53
CA TYR A 135 4.03 -10.11 -4.24
C TYR A 135 2.88 -10.72 -3.44
N LEU A 136 1.66 -10.17 -3.55
CA LEU A 136 0.50 -10.59 -2.75
C LEU A 136 -0.31 -11.72 -3.39
N LEU A 137 -0.18 -11.95 -4.70
CA LEU A 137 -0.86 -13.00 -5.46
C LEU A 137 -0.10 -14.32 -5.47
#